data_b418d48301f5d4b2ea551f41dae27105
#
_entry.id   b418d48301f5d4b2ea551f41dae27105
#
_cell.length_a   1.000
_cell.length_b   1.000
_cell.length_c   1.000
_cell.angle_alpha   90.00
_cell.angle_beta   90.00
_cell.angle_gamma   90.00
#
_symmetry.space_group_name_H-M   'P 1'
#
loop_
_entity.id
_entity.type
_entity.pdbx_description
1 polymer ?
#
loop_
_entity_poly.entity_id
_entity_poly.type
_entity_poly.pdbx_seq_one_letter_code
_entity_poly.pdbx_strand_id
1 'polypeptide(L)'
;MDWNQEIKLSDLFRRPKKKRTATATAKPSSPKPKRSRKQEIIGLKIGASQIAASRVVNNGSAKLVQLARVPLEPGVVASGEVRDVPALARALDRFFREHKLPRRGIRLGLGTNRIGVRALDIDGIDDERQLANVVRYRAHEALSIPLDDAVLDYRVVSETVDESGNISRRVLLAAAYKDPIEHYVEACRAAKLELAAIDVEAFALLRAVAPRHANGDGAPVAASVVVSIGHDRSTLAISDGTVCDFMRVLDWGGAKLESAIARELGLTGVEAGNLLFALDLRADASDEDDPRVARARAALTRELQALARDLIASLQFYQGEPGSLAISEVLITGGTTNLPGLAEELERLTRVPVRLADPLAAVEVSNGLAERADLASLAVAIGLGVEG
;
A
#
# COMPACT_ATOMS: atom_id res chain seq x y z
N MET A 1 16.38 -3.03 28.65
CA MET A 1 15.72 -3.88 27.61
C MET A 1 16.77 -4.15 26.56
N ASP A 2 17.10 -5.41 26.40
CA ASP A 2 18.18 -5.84 25.53
C ASP A 2 17.77 -5.69 24.07
N TRP A 3 18.43 -4.81 23.32
CA TRP A 3 18.14 -4.46 21.93
C TRP A 3 18.61 -5.52 20.91
N ASN A 4 19.17 -6.64 21.40
CA ASN A 4 19.65 -7.76 20.56
C ASN A 4 18.59 -8.84 20.26
N GLN A 5 17.34 -8.64 20.64
CA GLN A 5 16.28 -9.49 20.12
C GLN A 5 15.89 -8.95 18.72
N GLU A 6 16.24 -9.71 17.69
CA GLU A 6 15.79 -9.50 16.33
C GLU A 6 14.26 -9.30 16.32
N ILE A 7 13.82 -8.07 16.08
CA ILE A 7 12.40 -7.79 15.82
C ILE A 7 12.14 -8.35 14.43
N LYS A 8 11.65 -9.58 14.35
CA LYS A 8 11.17 -10.14 13.10
C LYS A 8 9.82 -9.50 12.80
N LEU A 9 9.61 -9.02 11.58
CA LEU A 9 8.28 -8.61 11.11
C LEU A 9 7.24 -9.71 11.37
N SER A 10 7.66 -11.00 11.28
CA SER A 10 6.85 -12.17 11.66
C SER A 10 6.36 -12.17 13.13
N ASP A 11 7.09 -11.55 14.05
CA ASP A 11 6.68 -11.47 15.46
C ASP A 11 5.58 -10.42 15.67
N LEU A 12 5.49 -9.43 14.77
CA LEU A 12 4.37 -8.48 14.70
C LEU A 12 3.10 -9.12 14.11
N PHE A 13 3.24 -10.25 13.39
CA PHE A 13 2.12 -11.01 12.78
C PHE A 13 1.72 -12.26 13.57
N ARG A 14 2.44 -12.62 14.66
CA ARG A 14 2.11 -13.82 15.45
C ARG A 14 0.83 -13.64 16.25
N ARG A 15 -0.13 -14.52 15.96
CA ARG A 15 -1.25 -14.81 16.88
C ARG A 15 -0.67 -15.40 18.19
N PRO A 16 -1.12 -14.98 19.40
CA PRO A 16 -0.62 -15.56 20.64
C PRO A 16 -0.96 -17.06 20.69
N LYS A 17 0.07 -17.92 20.63
CA LYS A 17 -0.07 -19.37 20.84
C LYS A 17 -0.48 -19.61 22.31
N LYS A 18 -1.71 -20.06 22.55
CA LYS A 18 -2.12 -20.62 23.84
C LYS A 18 -1.28 -21.87 24.13
N LYS A 19 -0.54 -21.86 25.27
CA LYS A 19 0.08 -23.06 25.85
C LYS A 19 -1.00 -24.11 26.06
N ARG A 20 -0.90 -25.23 25.35
CA ARG A 20 -1.72 -26.43 25.64
C ARG A 20 -1.02 -27.22 26.72
N THR A 21 -1.55 -27.22 27.92
CA THR A 21 -1.34 -28.29 28.91
C THR A 21 -2.16 -29.49 28.46
N ALA A 22 -1.47 -30.64 28.33
CA ALA A 22 -2.10 -31.91 28.01
C ALA A 22 -2.71 -32.50 29.26
N THR A 23 -3.99 -32.90 29.19
CA THR A 23 -4.51 -34.07 29.87
C THR A 23 -5.90 -34.48 29.33
N ALA A 24 -5.98 -35.79 29.04
CA ALA A 24 -7.16 -36.70 29.12
C ALA A 24 -8.32 -36.55 28.13
N THR A 25 -8.40 -37.59 27.26
CA THR A 25 -9.58 -38.36 26.78
C THR A 25 -10.95 -37.69 26.80
N ALA A 26 -11.49 -37.38 25.62
CA ALA A 26 -12.92 -37.27 25.37
C ALA A 26 -13.24 -37.54 23.88
N LYS A 27 -14.39 -38.21 23.67
CA LYS A 27 -14.99 -38.74 22.43
C LYS A 27 -15.07 -37.69 21.29
N PRO A 28 -15.12 -38.10 20.01
CA PRO A 28 -15.20 -37.18 18.89
C PRO A 28 -16.59 -36.54 18.80
N SER A 29 -16.69 -35.30 19.17
CA SER A 29 -17.81 -34.43 18.83
C SER A 29 -17.45 -33.64 17.59
N SER A 30 -18.33 -33.59 16.58
CA SER A 30 -18.21 -32.78 15.38
C SER A 30 -17.75 -31.34 15.68
N PRO A 31 -16.80 -30.78 14.94
CA PRO A 31 -16.34 -29.43 15.21
C PRO A 31 -17.46 -28.45 14.86
N LYS A 32 -18.04 -27.80 15.88
CA LYS A 32 -18.85 -26.60 15.67
C LYS A 32 -17.96 -25.53 15.01
N PRO A 33 -18.44 -24.77 13.99
CA PRO A 33 -17.68 -23.73 13.35
C PRO A 33 -17.22 -22.74 14.42
N LYS A 34 -15.89 -22.55 14.53
CA LYS A 34 -15.32 -21.55 15.43
C LYS A 34 -15.83 -20.19 14.97
N ARG A 35 -16.66 -19.54 15.78
CA ARG A 35 -17.04 -18.13 15.56
C ARG A 35 -15.74 -17.34 15.36
N SER A 36 -15.60 -16.68 14.21
CA SER A 36 -14.47 -15.80 13.94
C SER A 36 -14.45 -14.73 15.04
N ARG A 37 -13.29 -14.54 15.64
CA ARG A 37 -13.15 -13.59 16.75
C ARG A 37 -13.16 -12.21 16.12
N LYS A 38 -14.13 -11.38 16.50
CA LYS A 38 -14.19 -9.97 16.08
C LYS A 38 -12.84 -9.33 16.29
N GLN A 39 -12.16 -8.94 15.20
CA GLN A 39 -10.86 -8.27 15.23
C GLN A 39 -11.04 -6.87 14.67
N GLU A 40 -10.73 -5.87 15.48
CA GLU A 40 -10.75 -4.47 15.09
C GLU A 40 -9.32 -4.05 14.73
N ILE A 41 -9.15 -3.46 13.56
CA ILE A 41 -7.87 -2.97 13.06
C ILE A 41 -8.02 -1.50 12.70
N ILE A 42 -7.04 -0.70 13.16
CA ILE A 42 -6.89 0.69 12.75
C ILE A 42 -5.81 0.74 11.68
N GLY A 43 -6.21 0.95 10.43
CA GLY A 43 -5.27 1.19 9.33
C GLY A 43 -4.77 2.63 9.38
N LEU A 44 -3.46 2.83 9.59
CA LEU A 44 -2.84 4.15 9.68
C LEU A 44 -1.89 4.37 8.50
N LYS A 45 -2.19 5.37 7.66
CA LYS A 45 -1.30 5.86 6.61
C LYS A 45 -0.77 7.24 6.99
N ILE A 46 0.54 7.42 6.87
CA ILE A 46 1.22 8.70 7.07
C ILE A 46 1.90 9.09 5.75
N GLY A 47 1.37 10.09 5.08
CA GLY A 47 1.94 10.65 3.84
C GLY A 47 2.64 11.98 4.10
N ALA A 48 3.26 12.57 3.07
CA ALA A 48 3.93 13.85 3.18
C ALA A 48 2.98 15.03 3.42
N SER A 49 1.73 14.94 2.94
CA SER A 49 0.73 16.02 3.05
C SER A 49 -0.42 15.72 4.01
N GLN A 50 -0.58 14.47 4.48
CA GLN A 50 -1.70 14.09 5.33
C GLN A 50 -1.45 12.86 6.18
N ILE A 51 -2.15 12.78 7.32
CA ILE A 51 -2.35 11.57 8.09
C ILE A 51 -3.77 11.06 7.81
N ALA A 52 -3.92 9.78 7.53
CA ALA A 52 -5.20 9.14 7.27
C ALA A 52 -5.33 7.86 8.09
N ALA A 53 -6.52 7.58 8.59
CA ALA A 53 -6.82 6.33 9.28
C ALA A 53 -8.20 5.79 8.93
N SER A 54 -8.29 4.47 8.90
CA SER A 54 -9.52 3.70 8.86
C SER A 54 -9.69 2.90 10.13
N ARG A 55 -10.94 2.67 10.52
CA ARG A 55 -11.30 1.70 11.55
C ARG A 55 -12.16 0.62 10.90
N VAL A 56 -11.65 -0.59 10.84
CA VAL A 56 -12.30 -1.74 10.20
C VAL A 56 -12.53 -2.85 11.22
N VAL A 57 -13.72 -3.41 11.21
CA VAL A 57 -14.08 -4.56 12.03
C VAL A 57 -14.15 -5.78 11.13
N ASN A 58 -13.23 -6.72 11.36
CA ASN A 58 -13.14 -7.99 10.64
C ASN A 58 -13.85 -9.09 11.45
N ASN A 59 -14.91 -9.68 10.88
CA ASN A 59 -15.70 -10.74 11.49
C ASN A 59 -16.30 -11.65 10.40
N GLY A 60 -15.42 -12.23 9.57
CA GLY A 60 -15.82 -12.98 8.38
C GLY A 60 -15.98 -12.08 7.14
N SER A 61 -16.49 -10.87 7.29
CA SER A 61 -16.39 -9.77 6.33
C SER A 61 -15.66 -8.57 6.96
N ALA A 62 -15.13 -7.68 6.15
CA ALA A 62 -14.50 -6.46 6.60
C ALA A 62 -15.51 -5.32 6.57
N LYS A 63 -15.86 -4.76 7.74
CA LYS A 63 -16.78 -3.64 7.86
C LYS A 63 -16.06 -2.37 8.22
N LEU A 64 -16.11 -1.38 7.34
CA LEU A 64 -15.58 -0.04 7.56
C LEU A 64 -16.53 0.76 8.45
N VAL A 65 -16.05 1.18 9.63
CA VAL A 65 -16.88 1.87 10.62
C VAL A 65 -16.49 3.33 10.84
N GLN A 66 -15.25 3.71 10.48
CA GLN A 66 -14.79 5.09 10.61
C GLN A 66 -13.66 5.38 9.62
N LEU A 67 -13.66 6.59 9.09
CA LEU A 67 -12.58 7.19 8.31
C LEU A 67 -12.23 8.55 8.87
N ALA A 68 -10.93 8.84 8.97
CA ALA A 68 -10.42 10.12 9.42
C ALA A 68 -9.20 10.51 8.58
N ARG A 69 -9.05 11.82 8.32
CA ARG A 69 -7.82 12.38 7.77
C ARG A 69 -7.62 13.82 8.25
N VAL A 70 -6.37 14.24 8.33
CA VAL A 70 -5.97 15.62 8.60
C VAL A 70 -4.77 15.99 7.75
N PRO A 71 -4.58 17.23 7.37
CA PRO A 71 -3.35 17.71 6.78
C PRO A 71 -2.18 17.49 7.73
N LEU A 72 -1.00 17.20 7.17
CA LEU A 72 0.27 17.17 7.89
C LEU A 72 1.13 18.34 7.42
N GLU A 73 1.82 18.99 8.36
CA GLU A 73 2.71 20.10 8.05
C GLU A 73 3.80 19.67 7.05
N PRO A 74 4.09 20.49 6.03
CA PRO A 74 5.15 20.18 5.05
C PRO A 74 6.50 19.98 5.74
N GLY A 75 7.27 18.99 5.25
CA GLY A 75 8.60 18.68 5.76
C GLY A 75 8.65 17.76 6.98
N VAL A 76 7.54 17.47 7.65
CA VAL A 76 7.49 16.48 8.75
C VAL A 76 7.76 15.08 8.23
N VAL A 77 7.16 14.73 7.10
CA VAL A 77 7.46 13.52 6.32
C VAL A 77 7.78 13.93 4.90
N ALA A 78 8.86 13.42 4.36
CA ALA A 78 9.26 13.66 2.99
C ALA A 78 9.87 12.39 2.40
N SER A 79 9.53 12.09 1.17
CA SER A 79 10.03 10.89 0.50
C SER A 79 9.71 9.58 1.25
N GLY A 80 8.57 9.53 1.94
CA GLY A 80 8.14 8.39 2.74
C GLY A 80 9.00 8.14 3.98
N GLU A 81 9.77 9.13 4.43
CA GLU A 81 10.61 9.07 5.62
C GLU A 81 10.26 10.20 6.58
N VAL A 82 10.28 9.90 7.88
CA VAL A 82 10.06 10.89 8.93
C VAL A 82 11.29 11.78 9.05
N ARG A 83 11.11 13.09 8.87
CA ARG A 83 12.17 14.09 9.00
C ARG A 83 12.15 14.79 10.36
N ASP A 84 10.97 14.88 10.99
CA ASP A 84 10.77 15.46 12.32
C ASP A 84 9.88 14.52 13.17
N VAL A 85 10.53 13.63 13.91
CA VAL A 85 9.87 12.66 14.80
C VAL A 85 9.01 13.35 15.87
N PRO A 86 9.48 14.38 16.59
CA PRO A 86 8.66 15.12 17.56
C PRO A 86 7.43 15.80 16.94
N ALA A 87 7.55 16.40 15.76
CA ALA A 87 6.41 17.02 15.08
C ALA A 87 5.38 15.97 14.66
N LEU A 88 5.83 14.85 14.10
CA LEU A 88 4.93 13.74 13.75
C LEU A 88 4.22 13.17 14.99
N ALA A 89 4.93 12.98 16.09
CA ALA A 89 4.34 12.49 17.33
C ALA A 89 3.23 13.41 17.84
N ARG A 90 3.44 14.74 17.82
CA ARG A 90 2.40 15.71 18.19
C ARG A 90 1.20 15.68 17.26
N ALA A 91 1.44 15.57 15.94
CA ALA A 91 0.37 15.48 14.94
C ALA A 91 -0.47 14.21 15.13
N LEU A 92 0.18 13.06 15.36
CA LEU A 92 -0.49 11.79 15.63
C LEU A 92 -1.32 11.84 16.94
N ASP A 93 -0.75 12.35 18.04
CA ASP A 93 -1.50 12.47 19.30
C ASP A 93 -2.75 13.32 19.14
N ARG A 94 -2.63 14.48 18.47
CA ARG A 94 -3.76 15.35 18.16
C ARG A 94 -4.79 14.64 17.30
N PHE A 95 -4.37 14.01 16.21
CA PHE A 95 -5.24 13.31 15.27
C PHE A 95 -6.08 12.21 15.94
N PHE A 96 -5.44 11.32 16.71
CA PHE A 96 -6.14 10.25 17.41
C PHE A 96 -7.10 10.75 18.48
N ARG A 97 -6.77 11.85 19.16
CA ARG A 97 -7.63 12.48 20.16
C ARG A 97 -8.85 13.14 19.53
N GLU A 98 -8.67 13.95 18.50
CA GLU A 98 -9.75 14.70 17.84
C GLU A 98 -10.75 13.78 17.16
N HIS A 99 -10.26 12.72 16.52
CA HIS A 99 -11.12 11.74 15.84
C HIS A 99 -11.57 10.57 16.74
N LYS A 100 -11.19 10.59 18.01
CA LYS A 100 -11.55 9.53 19.00
C LYS A 100 -11.21 8.12 18.48
N LEU A 101 -10.07 7.96 17.82
CA LEU A 101 -9.60 6.69 17.31
C LEU A 101 -9.01 5.84 18.43
N PRO A 102 -9.22 4.50 18.41
CA PRO A 102 -8.53 3.56 19.31
C PRO A 102 -7.02 3.65 19.14
N ARG A 103 -6.28 3.68 20.27
CA ARG A 103 -4.82 3.76 20.28
C ARG A 103 -4.11 2.41 20.27
N ARG A 104 -4.86 1.32 20.01
CA ARG A 104 -4.37 -0.07 19.97
C ARG A 104 -4.87 -0.75 18.70
N GLY A 105 -4.19 -1.84 18.32
CA GLY A 105 -4.56 -2.58 17.12
C GLY A 105 -4.25 -1.81 15.83
N ILE A 106 -3.21 -0.96 15.86
CA ILE A 106 -2.85 -0.10 14.73
C ILE A 106 -1.94 -0.87 13.79
N ARG A 107 -2.29 -0.89 12.50
CA ARG A 107 -1.45 -1.35 11.41
C ARG A 107 -0.97 -0.15 10.63
N LEU A 108 0.34 0.11 10.69
CA LEU A 108 0.99 1.23 10.02
C LEU A 108 1.43 0.83 8.62
N GLY A 109 1.10 1.63 7.61
CA GLY A 109 1.59 1.47 6.23
C GLY A 109 2.94 2.16 6.02
N LEU A 110 3.85 1.44 5.34
CA LEU A 110 5.12 1.97 4.85
C LEU A 110 5.10 2.07 3.33
N GLY A 111 5.37 3.27 2.79
CA GLY A 111 5.45 3.56 1.35
C GLY A 111 6.73 4.34 1.03
N THR A 112 7.87 3.67 0.99
CA THR A 112 9.16 4.25 0.65
C THR A 112 9.85 3.43 -0.43
N ASN A 113 10.72 4.06 -1.25
CA ASN A 113 11.56 3.35 -2.23
C ASN A 113 12.67 2.49 -1.58
N ARG A 114 12.76 2.52 -0.25
CA ARG A 114 13.68 1.69 0.54
C ARG A 114 13.03 0.37 1.02
N ILE A 115 12.04 -0.10 0.28
CA ILE A 115 11.38 -1.40 0.47
C ILE A 115 11.55 -2.22 -0.80
N GLY A 116 11.98 -3.48 -0.66
CA GLY A 116 12.01 -4.47 -1.72
C GLY A 116 11.03 -5.59 -1.45
N VAL A 117 10.29 -6.00 -2.48
CA VAL A 117 9.40 -7.17 -2.46
C VAL A 117 9.74 -8.06 -3.64
N ARG A 118 9.81 -9.38 -3.41
CA ARG A 118 10.05 -10.39 -4.45
C ARG A 118 9.26 -11.66 -4.14
N ALA A 119 8.71 -12.27 -5.17
CA ALA A 119 8.25 -13.65 -5.12
C ALA A 119 9.41 -14.56 -5.53
N LEU A 120 9.64 -15.64 -4.79
CA LEU A 120 10.70 -16.62 -5.01
C LEU A 120 10.09 -18.02 -4.96
N ASP A 121 10.51 -18.88 -5.89
CA ASP A 121 10.20 -20.29 -5.83
C ASP A 121 11.39 -21.05 -5.19
N ILE A 122 11.09 -21.88 -4.19
CA ILE A 122 12.05 -22.63 -3.41
C ILE A 122 11.66 -24.11 -3.43
N ASP A 123 12.51 -24.93 -4.01
CA ASP A 123 12.28 -26.35 -4.24
C ASP A 123 13.02 -27.22 -3.23
N GLY A 124 12.41 -28.37 -2.88
CA GLY A 124 13.08 -29.44 -2.14
C GLY A 124 13.36 -29.15 -0.66
N ILE A 125 12.67 -28.19 -0.05
CA ILE A 125 12.87 -27.84 1.36
C ILE A 125 11.59 -28.14 2.17
N ASP A 126 11.66 -29.17 3.04
CA ASP A 126 10.53 -29.58 3.90
C ASP A 126 10.57 -28.90 5.28
N ASP A 127 11.76 -28.68 5.82
CA ASP A 127 11.96 -28.15 7.17
C ASP A 127 11.84 -26.62 7.20
N GLU A 128 10.98 -26.08 8.10
CA GLU A 128 10.76 -24.64 8.22
C GLU A 128 12.03 -23.85 8.60
N ARG A 129 12.98 -24.45 9.33
CA ARG A 129 14.22 -23.78 9.71
C ARG A 129 15.19 -23.72 8.55
N GLN A 130 15.26 -24.78 7.74
CA GLN A 130 16.02 -24.78 6.49
C GLN A 130 15.43 -23.77 5.51
N LEU A 131 14.10 -23.71 5.39
CA LEU A 131 13.42 -22.71 4.56
C LEU A 131 13.81 -21.29 4.97
N ALA A 132 13.80 -20.96 6.25
CA ALA A 132 14.19 -19.62 6.74
C ALA A 132 15.64 -19.26 6.34
N ASN A 133 16.57 -20.21 6.41
CA ASN A 133 17.96 -19.98 6.02
C ASN A 133 18.11 -19.80 4.51
N VAL A 134 17.41 -20.62 3.71
CA VAL A 134 17.41 -20.51 2.25
C VAL A 134 16.77 -19.20 1.79
N VAL A 135 15.65 -18.80 2.39
CA VAL A 135 15.01 -17.50 2.12
C VAL A 135 15.98 -16.36 2.40
N ARG A 136 16.69 -16.38 3.54
CA ARG A 136 17.66 -15.32 3.89
C ARG A 136 18.83 -15.27 2.87
N TYR A 137 19.33 -16.41 2.45
CA TYR A 137 20.37 -16.49 1.42
C TYR A 137 19.87 -15.91 0.08
N ARG A 138 18.72 -16.39 -0.39
CA ARG A 138 18.12 -15.95 -1.65
C ARG A 138 17.72 -14.46 -1.60
N ALA A 139 17.33 -13.93 -0.42
CA ALA A 139 17.04 -12.52 -0.24
C ALA A 139 18.24 -11.63 -0.53
N HIS A 140 19.45 -12.09 -0.17
CA HIS A 140 20.69 -11.35 -0.45
C HIS A 140 20.96 -11.22 -1.96
N GLU A 141 20.56 -12.23 -2.74
CA GLU A 141 20.72 -12.22 -4.20
C GLU A 141 19.58 -11.46 -4.90
N ALA A 142 18.34 -11.59 -4.37
CA ALA A 142 17.13 -11.08 -5.02
C ALA A 142 16.83 -9.60 -4.69
N LEU A 143 17.33 -9.09 -3.57
CA LEU A 143 17.08 -7.73 -3.11
C LEU A 143 18.39 -6.93 -3.08
N SER A 144 18.35 -5.72 -3.66
CA SER A 144 19.46 -4.76 -3.62
C SER A 144 19.53 -4.00 -2.28
N ILE A 145 19.15 -4.66 -1.17
CA ILE A 145 19.12 -4.07 0.17
C ILE A 145 20.11 -4.84 1.05
N PRO A 146 21.10 -4.19 1.69
CA PRO A 146 21.98 -4.85 2.66
C PRO A 146 21.14 -5.42 3.81
N LEU A 147 21.18 -6.75 4.00
CA LEU A 147 20.33 -7.42 5.01
C LEU A 147 20.69 -7.05 6.45
N ASP A 148 21.92 -6.61 6.71
CA ASP A 148 22.35 -6.15 8.05
C ASP A 148 21.64 -4.87 8.47
N ASP A 149 21.28 -4.01 7.51
CA ASP A 149 20.55 -2.74 7.71
C ASP A 149 19.05 -2.86 7.44
N ALA A 150 18.55 -4.07 7.21
CA ALA A 150 17.17 -4.32 6.85
C ALA A 150 16.42 -5.18 7.87
N VAL A 151 15.12 -4.97 7.92
CA VAL A 151 14.15 -5.93 8.47
C VAL A 151 13.65 -6.78 7.31
N LEU A 152 13.81 -8.10 7.45
CA LEU A 152 13.39 -9.09 6.47
C LEU A 152 12.24 -9.91 7.02
N ASP A 153 11.19 -10.08 6.24
CA ASP A 153 10.09 -11.00 6.53
C ASP A 153 9.68 -11.75 5.27
N TYR A 154 9.07 -12.92 5.45
CA TYR A 154 8.58 -13.72 4.32
C TYR A 154 7.32 -14.51 4.69
N ARG A 155 6.55 -14.83 3.67
CA ARG A 155 5.36 -15.66 3.77
C ARG A 155 5.35 -16.72 2.68
N VAL A 156 5.12 -17.98 3.04
CA VAL A 156 4.79 -19.03 2.06
C VAL A 156 3.39 -18.76 1.54
N VAL A 157 3.27 -18.55 0.24
CA VAL A 157 2.03 -18.21 -0.46
C VAL A 157 1.33 -19.43 -0.97
N SER A 158 2.09 -20.32 -1.60
CA SER A 158 1.60 -21.61 -2.09
C SER A 158 2.64 -22.68 -1.90
N GLU A 159 2.17 -23.92 -1.82
CA GLU A 159 2.98 -25.11 -1.77
C GLU A 159 2.40 -26.09 -2.78
N THR A 160 3.22 -26.63 -3.66
CA THR A 160 2.88 -27.64 -4.64
C THR A 160 3.80 -28.85 -4.46
N VAL A 161 3.26 -30.03 -4.68
CA VAL A 161 4.02 -31.29 -4.66
C VAL A 161 3.93 -31.91 -6.04
N ASP A 162 5.07 -32.18 -6.67
CA ASP A 162 5.10 -32.82 -7.99
C ASP A 162 4.81 -34.34 -7.89
N GLU A 163 4.66 -34.99 -9.03
CA GLU A 163 4.41 -36.44 -9.11
C GLU A 163 5.54 -37.29 -8.49
N SER A 164 6.72 -36.75 -8.35
CA SER A 164 7.91 -37.38 -7.75
C SER A 164 8.00 -37.13 -6.23
N GLY A 165 7.05 -36.37 -5.65
CA GLY A 165 7.03 -36.03 -4.24
C GLY A 165 7.90 -34.83 -3.85
N ASN A 166 8.48 -34.08 -4.82
CA ASN A 166 9.25 -32.89 -4.53
C ASN A 166 8.31 -31.74 -4.18
N ILE A 167 8.63 -31.04 -3.10
CA ILE A 167 7.88 -29.86 -2.65
C ILE A 167 8.49 -28.61 -3.30
N SER A 168 7.64 -27.81 -3.91
CA SER A 168 7.95 -26.44 -4.37
C SER A 168 7.11 -25.45 -3.60
N ARG A 169 7.75 -24.43 -3.03
CA ARG A 169 7.12 -23.37 -2.24
C ARG A 169 7.32 -22.02 -2.88
N ARG A 170 6.24 -21.36 -3.22
CA ARG A 170 6.28 -19.94 -3.61
C ARG A 170 6.29 -19.09 -2.35
N VAL A 171 7.33 -18.27 -2.19
CA VAL A 171 7.57 -17.44 -1.02
C VAL A 171 7.54 -15.98 -1.42
N LEU A 172 6.67 -15.20 -0.82
CA LEU A 172 6.69 -13.74 -0.91
C LEU A 172 7.65 -13.20 0.14
N LEU A 173 8.67 -12.49 -0.32
CA LEU A 173 9.73 -11.90 0.47
C LEU A 173 9.57 -10.39 0.50
N ALA A 174 9.69 -9.77 1.68
CA ALA A 174 9.72 -8.33 1.86
C ALA A 174 10.90 -7.92 2.73
N ALA A 175 11.63 -6.90 2.32
CA ALA A 175 12.67 -6.28 3.13
C ALA A 175 12.52 -4.75 3.12
N ALA A 176 12.80 -4.13 4.24
CA ALA A 176 12.81 -2.68 4.37
C ALA A 176 13.97 -2.23 5.25
N TYR A 177 14.59 -1.08 4.94
CA TYR A 177 15.63 -0.51 5.80
C TYR A 177 15.12 -0.21 7.21
N LYS A 178 15.95 -0.46 8.22
CA LYS A 178 15.62 -0.29 9.66
C LYS A 178 15.33 1.17 10.02
N ASP A 179 16.20 2.09 9.59
CA ASP A 179 16.11 3.50 9.98
C ASP A 179 14.73 4.14 9.73
N PRO A 180 14.11 4.04 8.53
CA PRO A 180 12.79 4.61 8.33
C PRO A 180 11.73 3.99 9.23
N ILE A 181 11.82 2.68 9.49
CA ILE A 181 10.90 1.96 10.38
C ILE A 181 11.02 2.49 11.80
N GLU A 182 12.25 2.63 12.31
CA GLU A 182 12.53 3.07 13.68
C GLU A 182 11.96 4.46 13.94
N HIS A 183 12.12 5.41 13.03
CA HIS A 183 11.58 6.77 13.17
C HIS A 183 10.05 6.77 13.25
N TYR A 184 9.36 5.95 12.44
CA TYR A 184 7.90 5.81 12.53
C TYR A 184 7.46 5.18 13.85
N VAL A 185 8.16 4.13 14.30
CA VAL A 185 7.88 3.46 15.59
C VAL A 185 8.11 4.41 16.75
N GLU A 186 9.18 5.21 16.72
CA GLU A 186 9.46 6.21 17.74
C GLU A 186 8.36 7.28 17.82
N ALA A 187 7.94 7.84 16.68
CA ALA A 187 6.85 8.81 16.62
C ALA A 187 5.52 8.23 17.16
N CYS A 188 5.18 6.99 16.77
CA CYS A 188 3.99 6.31 17.29
C CYS A 188 4.07 6.07 18.80
N ARG A 189 5.22 5.63 19.29
CA ARG A 189 5.46 5.41 20.74
C ARG A 189 5.33 6.71 21.53
N ALA A 190 5.94 7.81 21.04
CA ALA A 190 5.83 9.13 21.65
C ALA A 190 4.38 9.64 21.66
N ALA A 191 3.59 9.32 20.63
CA ALA A 191 2.15 9.59 20.57
C ALA A 191 1.29 8.60 21.39
N LYS A 192 1.90 7.67 22.13
CA LYS A 192 1.22 6.62 22.94
C LYS A 192 0.29 5.73 22.09
N LEU A 193 0.72 5.41 20.89
CA LEU A 193 0.05 4.51 19.96
C LEU A 193 0.69 3.12 20.05
N GLU A 194 -0.13 2.07 20.14
CA GLU A 194 0.29 0.68 20.18
C GLU A 194 0.17 0.06 18.79
N LEU A 195 1.30 -0.08 18.10
CA LEU A 195 1.35 -0.74 16.80
C LEU A 195 1.18 -2.25 16.98
N ALA A 196 0.21 -2.82 16.28
CA ALA A 196 0.02 -4.26 16.18
C ALA A 196 0.80 -4.86 15.02
N ALA A 197 1.02 -4.08 13.96
CA ALA A 197 1.80 -4.48 12.79
C ALA A 197 2.29 -3.26 12.02
N ILE A 198 3.33 -3.50 11.21
CA ILE A 198 3.78 -2.61 10.13
C ILE A 198 3.59 -3.40 8.83
N ASP A 199 3.07 -2.75 7.81
CA ASP A 199 2.70 -3.37 6.55
C ASP A 199 3.16 -2.52 5.37
N VAL A 200 3.34 -3.13 4.22
CA VAL A 200 3.71 -2.44 2.98
C VAL A 200 2.46 -1.82 2.35
N GLU A 201 2.50 -0.53 2.00
CA GLU A 201 1.36 0.16 1.39
C GLU A 201 0.86 -0.51 0.11
N ALA A 202 1.74 -1.12 -0.68
CA ALA A 202 1.38 -1.88 -1.88
C ALA A 202 0.45 -3.06 -1.56
N PHE A 203 0.70 -3.79 -0.46
CA PHE A 203 -0.15 -4.90 -0.05
C PHE A 203 -1.52 -4.40 0.44
N ALA A 204 -1.51 -3.30 1.20
CA ALA A 204 -2.74 -2.65 1.63
C ALA A 204 -3.57 -2.17 0.45
N LEU A 205 -2.91 -1.55 -0.53
CA LEU A 205 -3.54 -1.06 -1.75
C LEU A 205 -4.25 -2.20 -2.52
N LEU A 206 -3.56 -3.31 -2.74
CA LEU A 206 -4.14 -4.49 -3.38
C LEU A 206 -5.33 -5.05 -2.59
N ARG A 207 -5.25 -5.10 -1.25
CA ARG A 207 -6.38 -5.55 -0.41
C ARG A 207 -7.61 -4.64 -0.51
N ALA A 208 -7.41 -3.34 -0.74
CA ALA A 208 -8.51 -2.39 -0.84
C ALA A 208 -9.22 -2.45 -2.20
N VAL A 209 -8.46 -2.51 -3.31
CA VAL A 209 -8.99 -2.18 -4.63
C VAL A 209 -8.80 -3.25 -5.70
N ALA A 210 -7.91 -4.25 -5.49
CA ALA A 210 -7.73 -5.30 -6.48
C ALA A 210 -8.91 -6.27 -6.47
N PRO A 211 -9.39 -6.71 -7.63
CA PRO A 211 -10.37 -7.76 -7.72
C PRO A 211 -9.83 -9.03 -7.04
N ARG A 212 -10.60 -9.61 -6.12
CA ARG A 212 -10.28 -10.92 -5.56
C ARG A 212 -10.81 -11.98 -6.52
N HIS A 213 -9.94 -12.81 -7.07
CA HIS A 213 -10.39 -14.00 -7.75
C HIS A 213 -10.92 -14.97 -6.69
N ALA A 214 -12.19 -15.37 -6.82
CA ALA A 214 -12.75 -16.40 -5.97
C ALA A 214 -11.95 -17.69 -6.20
N ASN A 215 -11.53 -18.36 -5.11
CA ASN A 215 -10.88 -19.65 -5.19
C ASN A 215 -11.83 -20.62 -5.93
N GLY A 216 -11.53 -20.95 -7.17
CA GLY A 216 -12.34 -21.86 -7.99
C GLY A 216 -12.44 -21.54 -9.48
N ASP A 217 -12.15 -20.34 -9.91
CA ASP A 217 -12.40 -19.92 -11.32
C ASP A 217 -11.17 -20.01 -12.23
N GLY A 218 -10.25 -20.93 -11.99
CA GLY A 218 -9.08 -21.13 -12.85
C GLY A 218 -7.94 -20.15 -12.56
N ALA A 219 -6.81 -20.30 -13.27
CA ALA A 219 -5.67 -19.39 -13.16
C ALA A 219 -6.06 -18.00 -13.68
N PRO A 220 -5.57 -16.91 -13.09
CA PRO A 220 -5.85 -15.56 -13.56
C PRO A 220 -5.32 -15.37 -14.98
N VAL A 221 -6.15 -14.81 -15.85
CA VAL A 221 -5.80 -14.57 -17.25
C VAL A 221 -4.95 -13.30 -17.40
N ALA A 222 -5.05 -12.37 -16.45
CA ALA A 222 -4.34 -11.09 -16.46
C ALA A 222 -3.96 -10.63 -15.05
N ALA A 223 -2.85 -9.88 -14.97
CA ALA A 223 -2.43 -9.24 -13.76
C ALA A 223 -3.30 -8.01 -13.42
N SER A 224 -3.59 -7.83 -12.14
CA SER A 224 -4.20 -6.60 -11.61
C SER A 224 -3.11 -5.59 -11.32
N VAL A 225 -3.13 -4.44 -11.99
CA VAL A 225 -2.21 -3.33 -11.75
C VAL A 225 -2.94 -2.23 -11.00
N VAL A 226 -2.39 -1.79 -9.88
CA VAL A 226 -2.95 -0.70 -9.08
C VAL A 226 -1.89 0.35 -8.82
N VAL A 227 -2.23 1.62 -9.04
CA VAL A 227 -1.35 2.77 -8.78
C VAL A 227 -2.04 3.74 -7.84
N SER A 228 -1.45 3.96 -6.66
CA SER A 228 -1.86 5.04 -5.75
C SER A 228 -1.02 6.27 -6.02
N ILE A 229 -1.62 7.32 -6.57
CA ILE A 229 -0.95 8.59 -6.87
C ILE A 229 -1.14 9.54 -5.69
N GLY A 230 -0.13 9.63 -4.83
CA GLY A 230 -0.11 10.49 -3.65
C GLY A 230 0.36 11.91 -3.95
N HIS A 231 0.68 12.66 -2.89
CA HIS A 231 1.18 14.04 -3.01
C HIS A 231 2.64 14.10 -3.47
N ASP A 232 3.55 13.39 -2.79
CA ASP A 232 5.00 13.38 -3.12
C ASP A 232 5.45 12.11 -3.85
N ARG A 233 4.68 11.03 -3.77
CA ARG A 233 5.01 9.70 -4.28
C ARG A 233 3.82 8.98 -4.86
N SER A 234 4.13 8.01 -5.72
CA SER A 234 3.15 7.05 -6.24
C SER A 234 3.61 5.63 -5.93
N THR A 235 2.68 4.79 -5.49
CA THR A 235 2.94 3.37 -5.23
C THR A 235 2.26 2.56 -6.31
N LEU A 236 3.04 1.82 -7.08
CA LEU A 236 2.57 0.84 -8.06
C LEU A 236 2.66 -0.55 -7.45
N ALA A 237 1.60 -1.34 -7.58
CA ALA A 237 1.51 -2.73 -7.16
C ALA A 237 0.90 -3.57 -8.28
N ILE A 238 1.48 -4.73 -8.54
CA ILE A 238 0.99 -5.71 -9.52
C ILE A 238 0.76 -7.03 -8.80
N SER A 239 -0.38 -7.66 -9.06
CA SER A 239 -0.79 -8.91 -8.42
C SER A 239 -1.38 -9.87 -9.44
N ASP A 240 -1.11 -11.15 -9.24
CA ASP A 240 -1.79 -12.26 -9.92
C ASP A 240 -3.21 -12.54 -9.36
N GLY A 241 -3.70 -11.69 -8.45
CA GLY A 241 -4.97 -11.88 -7.73
C GLY A 241 -4.83 -12.66 -6.42
N THR A 242 -3.65 -13.24 -6.13
CA THR A 242 -3.36 -13.95 -4.88
C THR A 242 -2.29 -13.24 -4.07
N VAL A 243 -1.22 -12.77 -4.73
CA VAL A 243 -0.09 -12.08 -4.08
C VAL A 243 0.34 -10.86 -4.87
N CYS A 244 1.17 -10.04 -4.22
CA CYS A 244 1.87 -8.95 -4.88
C CYS A 244 3.14 -9.50 -5.55
N ASP A 245 3.12 -9.66 -6.86
CA ASP A 245 4.28 -10.14 -7.62
C ASP A 245 5.34 -9.06 -7.81
N PHE A 246 4.88 -7.82 -7.97
CA PHE A 246 5.77 -6.68 -8.21
C PHE A 246 5.24 -5.43 -7.53
N MET A 247 6.14 -4.65 -6.95
CA MET A 247 5.83 -3.30 -6.48
C MET A 247 6.97 -2.33 -6.80
N ARG A 248 6.60 -1.08 -6.96
CA ARG A 248 7.55 0.03 -7.09
C ARG A 248 6.98 1.30 -6.47
N VAL A 249 7.81 2.02 -5.74
CA VAL A 249 7.50 3.38 -5.30
C VAL A 249 8.20 4.35 -6.24
N LEU A 250 7.43 5.22 -6.86
CA LEU A 250 7.90 6.23 -7.79
C LEU A 250 8.05 7.57 -7.05
N ASP A 251 9.16 8.26 -7.27
CA ASP A 251 9.40 9.60 -6.74
C ASP A 251 8.62 10.65 -7.56
N TRP A 252 7.33 10.41 -7.73
CA TRP A 252 6.40 11.25 -8.47
C TRP A 252 5.04 11.28 -7.75
N GLY A 253 4.49 12.49 -7.59
CA GLY A 253 3.17 12.73 -7.00
C GLY A 253 2.62 14.10 -7.40
N GLY A 254 1.43 14.43 -6.90
CA GLY A 254 0.70 15.67 -7.22
C GLY A 254 1.48 16.95 -6.98
N ALA A 255 2.43 16.95 -6.03
CA ALA A 255 3.32 18.09 -5.78
C ALA A 255 4.15 18.52 -7.02
N LYS A 256 4.47 17.59 -7.93
CA LYS A 256 5.14 17.94 -9.19
C LYS A 256 4.22 18.70 -10.12
N LEU A 257 2.92 18.35 -10.15
CA LEU A 257 1.91 19.09 -10.93
C LEU A 257 1.71 20.49 -10.35
N GLU A 258 1.57 20.63 -9.04
CA GLU A 258 1.49 21.92 -8.36
C GLU A 258 2.71 22.79 -8.65
N SER A 259 3.93 22.20 -8.54
CA SER A 259 5.17 22.90 -8.82
C SER A 259 5.29 23.33 -10.29
N ALA A 260 4.79 22.53 -11.24
CA ALA A 260 4.77 22.86 -12.66
C ALA A 260 3.88 24.08 -12.94
N ILE A 261 2.67 24.09 -12.37
CA ILE A 261 1.74 25.23 -12.47
C ILE A 261 2.38 26.48 -11.83
N ALA A 262 2.90 26.36 -10.60
CA ALA A 262 3.50 27.48 -9.87
C ALA A 262 4.63 28.11 -10.69
N ARG A 263 5.53 27.33 -11.25
CA ARG A 263 6.63 27.77 -12.09
C ARG A 263 6.16 28.41 -13.40
N GLU A 264 5.17 27.79 -14.08
CA GLU A 264 4.68 28.25 -15.38
C GLU A 264 3.94 29.60 -15.27
N LEU A 265 3.18 29.80 -14.18
CA LEU A 265 2.33 30.96 -14.00
C LEU A 265 2.86 31.98 -12.99
N GLY A 266 3.99 31.70 -12.33
CA GLY A 266 4.53 32.57 -11.27
C GLY A 266 3.66 32.62 -10.01
N LEU A 267 3.01 31.50 -9.67
CA LEU A 267 2.08 31.40 -8.52
C LEU A 267 2.79 30.85 -7.29
N THR A 268 2.21 31.10 -6.11
CA THR A 268 2.57 30.40 -4.88
C THR A 268 2.09 28.93 -4.94
N GLY A 269 2.68 28.04 -4.12
CA GLY A 269 2.26 26.64 -4.07
C GLY A 269 0.79 26.48 -3.70
N VAL A 270 0.25 27.33 -2.81
CA VAL A 270 -1.17 27.31 -2.41
C VAL A 270 -2.09 27.67 -3.58
N GLU A 271 -1.74 28.74 -4.31
CA GLU A 271 -2.52 29.16 -5.49
C GLU A 271 -2.47 28.09 -6.58
N ALA A 272 -1.30 27.50 -6.82
CA ALA A 272 -1.13 26.42 -7.80
C ALA A 272 -1.92 25.15 -7.41
N GLY A 273 -1.92 24.78 -6.13
CA GLY A 273 -2.71 23.66 -5.63
C GLY A 273 -4.22 23.86 -5.78
N ASN A 274 -4.72 25.09 -5.52
CA ASN A 274 -6.12 25.43 -5.75
C ASN A 274 -6.49 25.39 -7.23
N LEU A 275 -5.59 25.86 -8.10
CA LEU A 275 -5.80 25.84 -9.56
C LEU A 275 -5.78 24.41 -10.11
N LEU A 276 -4.89 23.53 -9.60
CA LEU A 276 -4.72 22.17 -10.08
C LEU A 276 -6.04 21.41 -10.16
N PHE A 277 -6.84 21.42 -9.10
CA PHE A 277 -8.10 20.67 -9.05
C PHE A 277 -9.30 21.42 -9.67
N ALA A 278 -9.10 22.65 -10.10
CA ALA A 278 -10.08 23.40 -10.89
C ALA A 278 -9.91 23.18 -12.40
N LEU A 279 -8.78 22.61 -12.83
CA LEU A 279 -8.51 22.31 -14.22
C LEU A 279 -9.17 20.99 -14.64
N ASP A 280 -9.59 20.90 -15.90
CA ASP A 280 -10.02 19.65 -16.55
C ASP A 280 -9.08 19.33 -17.70
N LEU A 281 -8.42 18.19 -17.64
CA LEU A 281 -7.48 17.75 -18.67
C LEU A 281 -8.18 17.30 -19.98
N ARG A 282 -9.50 17.05 -19.94
CA ARG A 282 -10.30 16.61 -21.10
C ARG A 282 -10.72 17.75 -22.02
N ALA A 283 -10.77 18.99 -21.51
CA ALA A 283 -11.21 20.12 -22.32
C ALA A 283 -10.17 20.46 -23.38
N ASP A 284 -10.60 20.69 -24.59
CA ASP A 284 -9.73 21.09 -25.71
C ASP A 284 -9.15 22.50 -25.50
N ALA A 285 -7.90 22.67 -25.89
CA ALA A 285 -7.24 23.99 -25.82
C ALA A 285 -7.95 25.08 -26.66
N SER A 286 -8.82 24.67 -27.60
CA SER A 286 -9.64 25.56 -28.42
C SER A 286 -10.83 26.18 -27.68
N ASP A 287 -11.24 25.58 -26.55
CA ASP A 287 -12.42 26.03 -25.80
C ASP A 287 -12.07 27.02 -24.67
N GLU A 288 -10.80 27.41 -24.56
CA GLU A 288 -10.35 28.26 -23.46
C GLU A 288 -9.99 29.68 -23.91
N ASP A 289 -10.80 30.62 -23.43
CA ASP A 289 -10.54 32.06 -23.60
C ASP A 289 -9.37 32.58 -22.73
N ASP A 290 -8.91 31.80 -21.69
CA ASP A 290 -7.81 32.21 -20.80
C ASP A 290 -6.47 31.57 -21.18
N PRO A 291 -5.50 32.32 -21.74
CA PRO A 291 -4.16 31.81 -22.05
C PRO A 291 -3.39 31.24 -20.85
N ARG A 292 -3.72 31.63 -19.61
CA ARG A 292 -3.08 31.11 -18.39
C ARG A 292 -3.50 29.66 -18.16
N VAL A 293 -4.77 29.32 -18.40
CA VAL A 293 -5.29 27.97 -18.27
C VAL A 293 -4.64 27.04 -19.30
N ALA A 294 -4.55 27.49 -20.55
CA ALA A 294 -3.86 26.74 -21.61
C ALA A 294 -2.38 26.46 -21.27
N ARG A 295 -1.66 27.46 -20.71
CA ARG A 295 -0.28 27.26 -20.24
C ARG A 295 -0.19 26.30 -19.07
N ALA A 296 -1.09 26.40 -18.10
CA ALA A 296 -1.15 25.48 -16.98
C ALA A 296 -1.35 24.03 -17.44
N ARG A 297 -2.30 23.79 -18.35
CA ARG A 297 -2.52 22.45 -18.93
C ARG A 297 -1.29 21.92 -19.67
N ALA A 298 -0.66 22.71 -20.49
CA ALA A 298 0.56 22.31 -21.17
C ALA A 298 1.68 21.91 -20.18
N ALA A 299 1.78 22.64 -19.06
CA ALA A 299 2.72 22.28 -17.99
C ALA A 299 2.36 20.96 -17.32
N LEU A 300 1.07 20.71 -17.03
CA LEU A 300 0.58 19.45 -16.47
C LEU A 300 0.85 18.26 -17.42
N THR A 301 0.56 18.43 -18.70
CA THR A 301 0.80 17.37 -19.71
C THR A 301 2.27 16.96 -19.76
N ARG A 302 3.20 17.93 -19.68
CA ARG A 302 4.65 17.63 -19.63
C ARG A 302 5.04 16.80 -18.41
N GLU A 303 4.50 17.13 -17.22
CA GLU A 303 4.77 16.37 -16.00
C GLU A 303 4.11 14.98 -16.02
N LEU A 304 2.88 14.85 -16.55
CA LEU A 304 2.21 13.56 -16.72
C LEU A 304 2.95 12.64 -17.69
N GLN A 305 3.60 13.17 -18.72
CA GLN A 305 4.49 12.39 -19.59
C GLN A 305 5.65 11.76 -18.80
N ALA A 306 6.16 12.44 -17.77
CA ALA A 306 7.21 11.85 -16.91
C ALA A 306 6.65 10.67 -16.11
N LEU A 307 5.50 10.82 -15.46
CA LEU A 307 4.81 9.72 -14.77
C LEU A 307 4.53 8.55 -15.71
N ALA A 308 3.99 8.84 -16.90
CA ALA A 308 3.67 7.80 -17.88
C ALA A 308 4.91 6.99 -18.31
N ARG A 309 6.07 7.65 -18.53
CA ARG A 309 7.32 6.95 -18.80
C ARG A 309 7.74 6.01 -17.68
N ASP A 310 7.63 6.46 -16.42
CA ASP A 310 7.98 5.64 -15.26
C ASP A 310 7.03 4.45 -15.09
N LEU A 311 5.73 4.66 -15.37
CA LEU A 311 4.72 3.59 -15.38
C LEU A 311 5.03 2.58 -16.48
N ILE A 312 5.21 3.03 -17.73
CA ILE A 312 5.53 2.15 -18.88
C ILE A 312 6.78 1.32 -18.58
N ALA A 313 7.86 1.95 -18.10
CA ALA A 313 9.09 1.25 -17.76
C ALA A 313 8.86 0.18 -16.67
N SER A 314 8.02 0.48 -15.69
CA SER A 314 7.69 -0.46 -14.61
C SER A 314 6.85 -1.65 -15.11
N LEU A 315 5.86 -1.38 -15.99
CA LEU A 315 5.02 -2.43 -16.59
C LEU A 315 5.84 -3.33 -17.52
N GLN A 316 6.72 -2.75 -18.34
CA GLN A 316 7.62 -3.50 -19.22
C GLN A 316 8.62 -4.35 -18.42
N PHE A 317 9.16 -3.82 -17.31
CA PHE A 317 10.02 -4.58 -16.43
C PHE A 317 9.28 -5.82 -15.90
N TYR A 318 8.07 -5.65 -15.35
CA TYR A 318 7.26 -6.78 -14.88
C TYR A 318 6.97 -7.79 -15.99
N GLN A 319 6.58 -7.33 -17.18
CA GLN A 319 6.28 -8.21 -18.32
C GLN A 319 7.52 -8.97 -18.86
N GLY A 320 8.72 -8.49 -18.56
CA GLY A 320 9.98 -9.17 -18.86
C GLY A 320 10.35 -10.26 -17.84
N GLU A 321 9.69 -10.34 -16.70
CA GLU A 321 9.96 -11.36 -15.68
C GLU A 321 9.34 -12.71 -16.08
N PRO A 322 10.05 -13.84 -15.83
CA PRO A 322 9.50 -15.17 -16.07
C PRO A 322 8.20 -15.40 -15.30
N GLY A 323 7.16 -15.89 -15.96
CA GLY A 323 5.86 -16.18 -15.34
C GLY A 323 4.97 -14.96 -15.14
N SER A 324 5.35 -13.77 -15.63
CA SER A 324 4.51 -12.59 -15.60
C SER A 324 3.22 -12.80 -16.39
N LEU A 325 2.12 -12.24 -15.88
CA LEU A 325 0.82 -12.25 -16.55
C LEU A 325 0.64 -11.03 -17.47
N ALA A 326 -0.21 -11.18 -18.46
CA ALA A 326 -0.59 -10.06 -19.32
C ALA A 326 -1.27 -8.94 -18.49
N ILE A 327 -0.99 -7.70 -18.82
CA ILE A 327 -1.62 -6.53 -18.20
C ILE A 327 -2.77 -6.08 -19.09
N SER A 328 -3.99 -6.09 -18.56
CA SER A 328 -5.20 -5.67 -19.27
C SER A 328 -5.60 -4.23 -18.99
N GLU A 329 -5.36 -3.75 -17.77
CA GLU A 329 -5.75 -2.42 -17.31
C GLU A 329 -4.91 -1.95 -16.12
N VAL A 330 -4.95 -0.65 -15.87
CA VAL A 330 -4.36 -0.02 -14.68
C VAL A 330 -5.47 0.67 -13.88
N LEU A 331 -5.61 0.29 -12.62
CA LEU A 331 -6.49 0.93 -11.66
C LEU A 331 -5.73 2.05 -10.95
N ILE A 332 -6.23 3.28 -10.95
CA ILE A 332 -5.60 4.40 -10.25
C ILE A 332 -6.44 4.87 -9.05
N THR A 333 -5.76 5.26 -7.99
CA THR A 333 -6.34 5.84 -6.77
C THR A 333 -5.37 6.85 -6.15
N GLY A 334 -5.70 7.43 -5.01
CA GLY A 334 -4.87 8.43 -4.33
C GLY A 334 -5.41 9.85 -4.53
N GLY A 335 -4.93 10.81 -3.73
CA GLY A 335 -5.48 12.17 -3.72
C GLY A 335 -5.36 12.93 -5.03
N THR A 336 -4.34 12.63 -5.82
CA THR A 336 -4.11 13.27 -7.13
C THR A 336 -5.14 12.85 -8.18
N THR A 337 -5.82 11.70 -8.00
CA THR A 337 -6.86 11.24 -8.95
C THR A 337 -8.14 12.08 -8.94
N ASN A 338 -8.24 13.05 -8.02
CA ASN A 338 -9.29 14.06 -8.05
C ASN A 338 -9.12 15.11 -9.19
N LEU A 339 -7.96 15.11 -9.89
CA LEU A 339 -7.75 15.93 -11.08
C LEU A 339 -8.61 15.38 -12.24
N PRO A 340 -9.62 16.14 -12.72
CA PRO A 340 -10.48 15.71 -13.81
C PRO A 340 -9.69 15.42 -15.09
N GLY A 341 -9.99 14.29 -15.74
CA GLY A 341 -9.31 13.86 -16.98
C GLY A 341 -7.96 13.15 -16.77
N LEU A 342 -7.53 12.93 -15.50
CA LEU A 342 -6.24 12.27 -15.24
C LEU A 342 -6.19 10.83 -15.77
N ALA A 343 -7.27 10.07 -15.59
CA ALA A 343 -7.33 8.68 -16.06
C ALA A 343 -7.22 8.60 -17.58
N GLU A 344 -7.99 9.41 -18.27
CA GLU A 344 -8.03 9.50 -19.74
C GLU A 344 -6.67 9.95 -20.30
N GLU A 345 -6.02 10.90 -19.66
CA GLU A 345 -4.70 11.37 -20.09
C GLU A 345 -3.60 10.31 -19.86
N LEU A 346 -3.63 9.60 -18.73
CA LEU A 346 -2.71 8.48 -18.47
C LEU A 346 -2.97 7.33 -19.46
N GLU A 347 -4.20 6.99 -19.77
CA GLU A 347 -4.56 6.00 -20.79
C GLU A 347 -4.00 6.39 -22.16
N ARG A 348 -4.19 7.64 -22.58
CA ARG A 348 -3.65 8.19 -23.83
C ARG A 348 -2.12 8.07 -23.91
N LEU A 349 -1.42 8.36 -22.78
CA LEU A 349 0.04 8.36 -22.71
C LEU A 349 0.62 6.95 -22.62
N THR A 350 0.00 6.05 -21.84
CA THR A 350 0.53 4.70 -21.58
C THR A 350 0.08 3.68 -22.62
N ARG A 351 -1.02 3.95 -23.34
CA ARG A 351 -1.68 3.01 -24.27
C ARG A 351 -2.22 1.75 -23.58
N VAL A 352 -2.44 1.82 -22.28
CA VAL A 352 -3.08 0.78 -21.48
C VAL A 352 -4.36 1.37 -20.90
N PRO A 353 -5.51 0.67 -20.90
CA PRO A 353 -6.74 1.15 -20.27
C PRO A 353 -6.50 1.57 -18.82
N VAL A 354 -6.97 2.77 -18.46
CA VAL A 354 -6.81 3.32 -17.09
C VAL A 354 -8.18 3.65 -16.52
N ARG A 355 -8.47 3.15 -15.32
CA ARG A 355 -9.73 3.42 -14.62
C ARG A 355 -9.49 3.86 -13.17
N LEU A 356 -10.44 4.62 -12.63
CA LEU A 356 -10.46 4.91 -11.20
C LEU A 356 -10.83 3.64 -10.42
N ALA A 357 -10.03 3.33 -9.40
CA ALA A 357 -10.31 2.22 -8.50
C ALA A 357 -11.41 2.58 -7.51
N ASP A 358 -12.23 1.60 -7.11
CA ASP A 358 -13.15 1.75 -5.99
C ASP A 358 -12.46 1.38 -4.66
N PRO A 359 -12.16 2.37 -3.79
CA PRO A 359 -11.51 2.11 -2.50
C PRO A 359 -12.36 1.31 -1.50
N LEU A 360 -13.66 1.15 -1.79
CA LEU A 360 -14.61 0.45 -0.93
C LEU A 360 -14.90 -0.98 -1.40
N ALA A 361 -14.34 -1.42 -2.52
CA ALA A 361 -14.60 -2.73 -3.12
C ALA A 361 -14.41 -3.92 -2.17
N ALA A 362 -13.52 -3.79 -1.19
CA ALA A 362 -13.18 -4.88 -0.25
C ALA A 362 -13.89 -4.79 1.10
N VAL A 363 -14.75 -3.78 1.33
CA VAL A 363 -15.35 -3.52 2.65
C VAL A 363 -16.84 -3.26 2.56
N GLU A 364 -17.58 -3.76 3.55
CA GLU A 364 -18.93 -3.29 3.81
C GLU A 364 -18.86 -1.92 4.49
N VAL A 365 -19.69 -0.97 4.05
CA VAL A 365 -19.60 0.42 4.51
C VAL A 365 -20.75 0.75 5.46
N SER A 366 -20.43 1.39 6.58
CA SER A 366 -21.45 2.00 7.44
C SER A 366 -22.01 3.25 6.78
N ASN A 367 -23.31 3.55 7.03
CA ASN A 367 -24.03 4.65 6.41
C ASN A 367 -23.25 5.99 6.45
N GLY A 368 -23.27 6.73 5.35
CA GLY A 368 -22.66 8.06 5.20
C GLY A 368 -21.17 8.09 4.86
N LEU A 369 -20.44 6.96 4.94
CA LEU A 369 -19.01 6.93 4.56
C LEU A 369 -18.79 6.78 3.05
N ALA A 370 -19.75 6.20 2.33
CA ALA A 370 -19.65 5.98 0.88
C ALA A 370 -19.76 7.28 0.06
N GLU A 371 -20.35 8.33 0.63
CA GLU A 371 -20.60 9.62 -0.05
C GLU A 371 -19.40 10.59 0.06
N ARG A 372 -18.30 10.18 0.68
CA ARG A 372 -17.13 11.04 0.85
C ARG A 372 -16.39 11.24 -0.46
N ALA A 373 -16.13 12.48 -0.82
CA ALA A 373 -15.39 12.86 -2.02
C ALA A 373 -13.87 12.50 -1.96
N ASP A 374 -13.34 12.21 -0.77
CA ASP A 374 -11.91 12.00 -0.54
C ASP A 374 -11.49 10.51 -0.45
N LEU A 375 -12.40 9.58 -0.78
CA LEU A 375 -12.18 8.13 -0.63
C LEU A 375 -10.93 7.63 -1.34
N ALA A 376 -10.64 8.13 -2.54
CA ALA A 376 -9.45 7.75 -3.28
C ALA A 376 -8.15 7.99 -2.48
N SER A 377 -8.06 9.08 -1.72
CA SER A 377 -6.91 9.39 -0.87
C SER A 377 -6.79 8.50 0.38
N LEU A 378 -7.84 7.73 0.69
CA LEU A 378 -7.97 6.87 1.86
C LEU A 378 -7.80 5.37 1.54
N ALA A 379 -7.67 5.00 0.25
CA ALA A 379 -7.60 3.60 -0.20
C ALA A 379 -6.57 2.77 0.59
N VAL A 380 -5.34 3.27 0.75
CA VAL A 380 -4.29 2.59 1.51
C VAL A 380 -4.70 2.41 2.98
N ALA A 381 -5.24 3.46 3.62
CA ALA A 381 -5.68 3.37 5.01
C ALA A 381 -6.79 2.32 5.17
N ILE A 382 -7.75 2.26 4.22
CA ILE A 382 -8.81 1.24 4.21
C ILE A 382 -8.21 -0.16 4.10
N GLY A 383 -7.31 -0.39 3.13
CA GLY A 383 -6.67 -1.69 2.94
C GLY A 383 -5.78 -2.14 4.10
N LEU A 384 -5.17 -1.19 4.84
CA LEU A 384 -4.47 -1.49 6.10
C LEU A 384 -5.42 -2.00 7.18
N GLY A 385 -6.68 -1.58 7.18
CA GLY A 385 -7.71 -2.06 8.11
C GLY A 385 -8.26 -3.45 7.77
N VAL A 386 -8.18 -3.87 6.51
CA VAL A 386 -8.67 -5.17 6.06
C VAL A 386 -7.71 -6.29 6.49
N GLU A 387 -8.25 -7.40 7.04
CA GLU A 387 -7.46 -8.59 7.37
C GLU A 387 -6.93 -9.24 6.07
N GLY A 388 -5.63 -9.57 6.03
CA GLY A 388 -4.94 -10.20 4.91
C GLY A 388 -4.63 -11.65 5.14
#